data_7089806a62d915a24dc0e2d59262b5a2
#
_entry.id   7089806a62d915a24dc0e2d59262b5a2
#
_cell.length_a   1.000
_cell.length_b   1.000
_cell.length_c   1.000
_cell.angle_alpha   90.00
_cell.angle_beta   90.00
_cell.angle_gamma   90.00
#
_symmetry.space_group_name_H-M   'P 1'
#
loop_
_entity.id
_entity.type
_entity.pdbx_description
1 polymer ?
#
loop_
_entity_poly.entity_id
_entity_poly.type
_entity_poly.pdbx_seq_one_letter_code
_entity_poly.pdbx_strand_id
1 'polypeptide(L)' 'MANNGGTVITDKTKLMVNEFTGTAAEIQTAFRAAIANSDVVITANASRKKNSNDIVLTVVWYDVA' A
#
# COMPACT_ATOMS: atom_id res chain seq x y z
N MET A 1 -21.23 10.29 -9.53
CA MET A 1 -20.35 9.54 -10.36
C MET A 1 -20.15 8.14 -9.82
N ALA A 2 -20.40 7.21 -10.64
CA ALA A 2 -20.21 5.84 -10.22
C ALA A 2 -18.73 5.54 -10.04
N ASN A 3 -18.45 4.62 -9.16
CA ASN A 3 -17.13 4.07 -9.03
C ASN A 3 -16.83 3.18 -10.21
N ASN A 4 -15.96 3.59 -11.05
CA ASN A 4 -15.61 2.80 -12.21
C ASN A 4 -14.63 1.72 -11.81
N GLY A 5 -15.15 0.67 -11.19
CA GLY A 5 -14.35 -0.42 -10.71
C GLY A 5 -13.72 -0.19 -9.35
N GLY A 6 -14.13 0.86 -8.66
CA GLY A 6 -13.62 1.11 -7.33
C GLY A 6 -14.24 0.20 -6.28
N THR A 7 -13.59 0.15 -5.13
CA THR A 7 -14.07 -0.62 -3.98
C THR A 7 -14.87 0.31 -3.08
N VAL A 8 -16.04 -0.15 -2.65
CA VAL A 8 -16.84 0.61 -1.70
C VAL A 8 -16.21 0.49 -0.32
N ILE A 9 -15.97 1.62 0.31
CA ILE A 9 -15.41 1.67 1.66
C ILE A 9 -16.58 1.74 2.64
N THR A 10 -16.76 0.69 3.40
CA THR A 10 -17.84 0.62 4.38
C THR A 10 -17.39 1.04 5.77
N ASP A 11 -16.09 1.03 6.03
CA ASP A 11 -15.54 1.42 7.32
C ASP A 11 -14.23 2.16 7.09
N LYS A 12 -14.29 3.48 7.11
CA LYS A 12 -13.12 4.29 6.84
C LYS A 12 -12.03 4.14 7.88
N THR A 13 -12.35 3.64 9.07
CA THR A 13 -11.33 3.44 10.11
C THR A 13 -10.38 2.30 9.78
N LYS A 14 -10.74 1.47 8.82
CA LYS A 14 -9.91 0.37 8.35
C LYS A 14 -9.10 0.73 7.10
N LEU A 15 -9.24 1.96 6.63
CA LEU A 15 -8.48 2.43 5.49
C LEU A 15 -7.08 2.84 5.95
N MET A 16 -6.07 2.25 5.34
CA MET A 16 -4.69 2.40 5.76
C MET A 16 -3.84 2.98 4.64
N VAL A 17 -2.89 3.80 5.02
CA VAL A 17 -1.89 4.34 4.09
C VAL A 17 -0.52 4.11 4.70
N ASN A 18 0.37 3.48 3.95
CA ASN A 18 1.72 3.21 4.39
C ASN A 18 2.72 3.65 3.31
N GLU A 19 3.85 4.15 3.78
CA GLU A 19 4.97 4.45 2.91
C GLU A 19 6.17 3.64 3.35
N PHE A 20 6.82 2.99 2.41
CA PHE A 20 8.00 2.18 2.65
C PHE A 20 9.13 2.69 1.78
N THR A 21 10.33 2.77 2.35
CA THR A 21 11.52 3.22 1.62
C THR A 21 12.66 2.24 1.85
N GLY A 22 13.36 1.90 0.79
CA GLY A 22 14.50 1.01 0.87
C GLY A 22 14.67 0.22 -0.41
N THR A 23 15.43 -0.86 -0.33
CA THR A 23 15.58 -1.79 -1.44
C THR A 23 14.29 -2.58 -1.62
N ALA A 24 14.14 -3.22 -2.78
CA ALA A 24 12.96 -4.04 -3.04
C ALA A 24 12.78 -5.12 -1.97
N ALA A 25 13.87 -5.74 -1.54
CA ALA A 25 13.79 -6.79 -0.52
C ALA A 25 13.34 -6.24 0.83
N GLU A 26 13.84 -5.08 1.21
CA GLU A 26 13.46 -4.43 2.45
C GLU A 26 11.98 -4.04 2.45
N ILE A 27 11.53 -3.49 1.33
CA ILE A 27 10.13 -3.09 1.16
C ILE A 27 9.21 -4.30 1.22
N GLN A 28 9.60 -5.40 0.57
CA GLN A 28 8.82 -6.63 0.60
C GLN A 28 8.63 -7.15 2.02
N THR A 29 9.70 -7.15 2.79
CA THR A 29 9.65 -7.61 4.18
C THR A 29 8.74 -6.70 5.02
N ALA A 30 8.91 -5.40 4.88
CA ALA A 30 8.12 -4.43 5.64
C ALA A 30 6.64 -4.48 5.27
N PHE A 31 6.35 -4.59 3.98
CA PHE A 31 4.97 -4.62 3.50
C PHE A 31 4.26 -5.89 3.98
N ARG A 32 4.94 -7.03 3.89
CA ARG A 32 4.37 -8.29 4.38
C ARG A 32 4.07 -8.25 5.87
N ALA A 33 4.89 -7.54 6.64
CA ALA A 33 4.66 -7.39 8.07
C ALA A 33 3.48 -6.46 8.36
N ALA A 34 3.21 -5.51 7.47
CA ALA A 34 2.17 -4.52 7.69
C ALA A 34 0.78 -5.03 7.35
N ILE A 35 0.65 -5.91 6.34
CA ILE A 35 -0.66 -6.38 5.87
C ILE A 35 -0.87 -7.83 6.27
N ALA A 36 -2.13 -8.24 6.27
CA ALA A 36 -2.53 -9.62 6.52
C ALA A 36 -3.11 -10.23 5.26
N ASN A 37 -3.21 -11.55 5.24
CA ASN A 37 -3.88 -12.24 4.15
C ASN A 37 -5.32 -11.74 4.06
N SER A 38 -5.82 -11.65 2.84
CA SER A 38 -7.17 -11.19 2.52
C SER A 38 -7.36 -9.68 2.60
N ASP A 39 -6.37 -8.91 3.04
CA ASP A 39 -6.44 -7.47 2.94
C ASP A 39 -6.44 -7.05 1.47
N VAL A 40 -7.07 -5.92 1.19
CA VAL A 40 -7.24 -5.45 -0.18
C VAL A 40 -6.37 -4.23 -0.42
N VAL A 41 -5.51 -4.33 -1.42
CA VAL A 41 -4.73 -3.17 -1.87
C VAL A 41 -5.58 -2.35 -2.84
N ILE A 42 -5.82 -1.11 -2.49
CA ILE A 42 -6.64 -0.22 -3.31
C ILE A 42 -5.79 0.42 -4.40
N THR A 43 -4.65 0.94 -4.02
CA THR A 43 -3.70 1.50 -4.98
C THR A 43 -2.30 1.46 -4.40
N ALA A 44 -1.32 1.41 -5.28
CA ALA A 44 0.08 1.44 -4.89
C ALA A 44 0.85 2.23 -5.94
N ASN A 45 1.80 3.00 -5.47
CA ASN A 45 2.66 3.78 -6.35
C ASN A 45 4.09 3.69 -5.86
N ALA A 46 4.99 3.37 -6.77
CA ALA A 46 6.39 3.24 -6.46
C ALA A 46 7.20 4.21 -7.31
N SER A 47 8.18 4.83 -6.71
CA SER A 47 9.11 5.70 -7.41
C SER A 47 10.51 5.47 -6.88
N ARG A 48 11.50 5.90 -7.66
CA ARG A 48 12.89 5.82 -7.21
C ARG A 48 13.21 7.08 -6.43
N LYS A 49 13.87 6.89 -5.30
CA LYS A 49 14.35 8.02 -4.52
C LYS A 49 15.46 8.71 -5.29
N LYS A 50 15.42 10.04 -5.32
CA LYS A 50 16.38 10.84 -6.07
C LYS A 50 17.80 10.59 -5.57
N ASN A 51 18.72 10.39 -6.50
CA ASN A 51 20.14 10.14 -6.21
C ASN A 51 20.37 8.89 -5.35
N SER A 52 19.50 7.91 -5.50
CA SER A 52 19.59 6.69 -4.72
C SER A 52 19.02 5.53 -5.54
N ASN A 53 19.40 4.32 -5.17
CA ASN A 53 18.77 3.12 -5.72
C ASN A 53 17.58 2.66 -4.89
N ASP A 54 17.26 3.40 -3.84
CA ASP A 54 16.12 3.07 -3.01
C ASP A 54 14.81 3.37 -3.72
N ILE A 55 13.81 2.62 -3.36
CA ILE A 55 12.44 2.77 -3.87
C ILE A 55 11.60 3.35 -2.76
N VAL A 56 10.70 4.25 -3.12
CA VAL A 56 9.65 4.73 -2.21
C VAL A 56 8.33 4.16 -2.70
N LEU A 57 7.71 3.34 -1.87
CA LEU A 57 6.43 2.71 -2.17
C LEU A 57 5.37 3.29 -1.26
N THR A 58 4.32 3.84 -1.83
CA THR A 58 3.15 4.31 -1.09
C THR A 58 1.99 3.40 -1.42
N VAL A 59 1.37 2.82 -0.40
CA VAL A 59 0.28 1.87 -0.55
C VAL A 59 -0.92 2.36 0.21
N VAL A 60 -2.07 2.36 -0.46
CA VAL A 60 -3.37 2.57 0.17
C VAL A 60 -4.08 1.22 0.15
N TRP A 61 -4.46 0.74 1.32
CA TRP A 61 -5.04 -0.60 1.45
C TRP A 61 -6.14 -0.60 2.50
N TYR A 62 -6.93 -1.66 2.48
CA TYR A 62 -8.06 -1.82 3.39
C TYR A 62 -7.80 -3.03 4.29
N ASP A 63 -7.86 -2.79 5.60
CA ASP A 63 -7.70 -3.84 6.60
C ASP A 63 -9.06 -4.54 6.78
N VAL A 64 -9.17 -5.72 6.17
CA VAL A 64 -10.43 -6.45 6.15
C VAL A 64 -10.73 -7.11 7.50
N ALA A 65 -9.69 -7.47 8.23
CA ALA A 65 -9.84 -8.24 9.47
C ALA A 65 -10.46 -7.45 10.63
#